data_26d55c191e8d4b45bea9e2128ada8a47
#
_entry.id   26d55c191e8d4b45bea9e2128ada8a47
#
_cell.length_a   1.000
_cell.length_b   1.000
_cell.length_c   1.000
_cell.angle_alpha   90.00
_cell.angle_beta   90.00
_cell.angle_gamma   90.00
#
_symmetry.space_group_name_H-M   'P 1'
#
loop_
_entity.id
_entity.type
_entity.pdbx_description
1 polymer ?
#
loop_
_entity_poly.entity_id
_entity_poly.type
_entity_poly.pdbx_seq_one_letter_code
_entity_poly.pdbx_strand_id
1 'polypeptide(L)'
;ALASCHFISGARLDHQAIGQFLRARGVLFCVDGIQTLGAFPTTVEWIDFLAADAHKWLLGPCAAGIMYVRRDLQERLRPTVHGWHNVRCPNFVAQEQIAFRKDSLRFEAGSYNFLGLAGLNAAMELLLEIGIENIAGELLRKRKWLVPALEAKGYQVVGVRAPRPGAIVAFHRPDADIPALHQKLMAANVVTSLRVDRGGRRYLRLSPHFYNTDAELHRMLDLL
;
A
#
# COMPACT_ATOMS: atom_id res chain seq x y z
N ALA A 1 12.85 -3.48 -7.97
CA ALA A 1 11.55 -3.38 -7.30
C ALA A 1 11.71 -2.68 -5.96
N LEU A 2 10.79 -1.77 -5.63
CA LEU A 2 10.78 -1.03 -4.36
C LEU A 2 9.35 -0.90 -3.83
N ALA A 3 9.19 -0.93 -2.49
CA ALA A 3 7.93 -0.56 -1.87
C ALA A 3 7.75 0.96 -1.91
N SER A 4 6.54 1.42 -2.21
CA SER A 4 6.18 2.85 -2.29
C SER A 4 6.32 3.58 -0.96
N CYS A 5 6.15 2.84 0.15
CA CYS A 5 6.32 3.34 1.50
C CYS A 5 6.85 2.21 2.39
N HIS A 6 7.81 2.55 3.22
CA HIS A 6 8.37 1.57 4.17
C HIS A 6 7.37 1.27 5.29
N PHE A 7 7.04 0.01 5.46
CA PHE A 7 5.92 -0.46 6.30
C PHE A 7 6.10 -0.27 7.82
N ILE A 8 7.32 0.05 8.29
CA ILE A 8 7.58 0.44 9.69
C ILE A 8 7.69 1.95 9.80
N SER A 9 8.63 2.58 9.08
CA SER A 9 8.93 4.01 9.27
C SER A 9 7.87 4.94 8.68
N GLY A 10 7.04 4.45 7.76
CA GLY A 10 6.09 5.28 7.03
C GLY A 10 6.75 6.26 6.04
N ALA A 11 8.06 6.12 5.77
CA ALA A 11 8.74 6.93 4.78
C ALA A 11 8.31 6.54 3.36
N ARG A 12 7.80 7.51 2.59
CA ARG A 12 7.39 7.33 1.19
C ARG A 12 8.57 7.60 0.25
N LEU A 13 8.63 6.85 -0.84
CA LEU A 13 9.61 7.07 -1.90
C LEU A 13 9.18 8.20 -2.85
N ASP A 14 10.15 8.86 -3.44
CA ASP A 14 9.96 9.73 -4.60
C ASP A 14 10.00 8.90 -5.88
N HIS A 15 8.83 8.34 -6.26
CA HIS A 15 8.72 7.49 -7.45
C HIS A 15 9.08 8.23 -8.72
N GLN A 16 8.79 9.53 -8.80
CA GLN A 16 9.11 10.34 -9.97
C GLN A 16 10.62 10.47 -10.15
N ALA A 17 11.33 10.93 -9.12
CA ALA A 17 12.78 11.11 -9.20
C ALA A 17 13.50 9.76 -9.42
N ILE A 18 13.08 8.70 -8.71
CA ILE A 18 13.65 7.35 -8.86
C ILE A 18 13.36 6.80 -10.26
N GLY A 19 12.13 6.92 -10.73
CA GLY A 19 11.73 6.41 -12.05
C GLY A 19 12.44 7.14 -13.19
N GLN A 20 12.58 8.47 -13.12
CA GLN A 20 13.39 9.25 -14.09
C GLN A 20 14.83 8.77 -14.13
N PHE A 21 15.45 8.63 -12.94
CA PHE A 21 16.83 8.17 -12.81
C PHE A 21 17.05 6.75 -13.42
N LEU A 22 16.11 5.83 -13.15
CA LEU A 22 16.17 4.46 -13.64
C LEU A 22 15.92 4.38 -15.15
N ARG A 23 14.90 5.11 -15.66
CA ARG A 23 14.55 5.13 -17.07
C ARG A 23 15.68 5.70 -17.94
N ALA A 24 16.39 6.72 -17.49
CA ALA A 24 17.57 7.26 -18.16
C ALA A 24 18.73 6.24 -18.28
N ARG A 25 18.66 5.14 -17.52
CA ARG A 25 19.66 4.05 -17.52
C ARG A 25 19.12 2.74 -18.10
N GLY A 26 17.94 2.75 -18.71
CA GLY A 26 17.32 1.56 -19.28
C GLY A 26 16.89 0.51 -18.22
N VAL A 27 16.77 0.91 -16.94
CA VAL A 27 16.40 0.00 -15.85
C VAL A 27 14.89 0.08 -15.61
N LEU A 28 14.23 -1.07 -15.63
CA LEU A 28 12.81 -1.18 -15.36
C LEU A 28 12.52 -0.94 -13.87
N PHE A 29 11.43 -0.22 -13.60
CA PHE A 29 11.01 0.16 -12.25
C PHE A 29 9.68 -0.50 -11.87
N CYS A 30 9.72 -1.37 -10.88
CA CYS A 30 8.54 -2.01 -10.28
C CYS A 30 8.27 -1.43 -8.89
N VAL A 31 7.03 -1.05 -8.64
CA VAL A 31 6.58 -0.45 -7.37
C VAL A 31 5.54 -1.33 -6.71
N ASP A 32 5.80 -1.73 -5.47
CA ASP A 32 4.76 -2.23 -4.57
C ASP A 32 4.04 -1.03 -3.95
N GLY A 33 2.83 -0.77 -4.44
CA GLY A 33 1.97 0.36 -4.06
C GLY A 33 1.10 0.12 -2.83
N ILE A 34 1.16 -1.05 -2.21
CA ILE A 34 0.21 -1.48 -1.16
C ILE A 34 0.12 -0.54 0.04
N GLN A 35 1.16 0.26 0.31
CA GLN A 35 1.17 1.18 1.46
C GLN A 35 0.85 2.63 1.09
N THR A 36 0.53 2.92 -0.17
CA THR A 36 0.25 4.29 -0.63
C THR A 36 -0.95 4.42 -1.54
N LEU A 37 -1.26 3.40 -2.35
CA LEU A 37 -2.40 3.45 -3.26
C LEU A 37 -3.71 3.49 -2.45
N GLY A 38 -4.56 4.49 -2.73
CA GLY A 38 -5.74 4.82 -1.92
C GLY A 38 -5.50 5.82 -0.78
N ALA A 39 -4.23 6.02 -0.36
CA ALA A 39 -3.87 6.96 0.71
C ALA A 39 -3.21 8.24 0.19
N PHE A 40 -2.51 8.17 -0.94
CA PHE A 40 -1.76 9.29 -1.51
C PHE A 40 -1.89 9.29 -3.03
N PRO A 41 -1.92 10.48 -3.65
CA PRO A 41 -1.87 10.61 -5.11
C PRO A 41 -0.68 9.86 -5.70
N THR A 42 -0.93 9.07 -6.72
CA THR A 42 0.07 8.22 -7.37
C THR A 42 -0.04 8.39 -8.88
N THR A 43 1.06 8.76 -9.55
CA THR A 43 1.19 8.73 -11.00
C THR A 43 2.04 7.55 -11.43
N VAL A 44 1.70 6.94 -12.56
CA VAL A 44 2.47 5.84 -13.17
C VAL A 44 3.41 6.30 -14.27
N GLU A 45 3.54 7.61 -14.50
CA GLU A 45 4.33 8.19 -15.60
C GLU A 45 5.76 7.63 -15.69
N TRP A 46 6.41 7.44 -14.52
CA TRP A 46 7.79 6.95 -14.43
C TRP A 46 7.90 5.53 -13.84
N ILE A 47 6.76 4.84 -13.74
CA ILE A 47 6.67 3.46 -13.22
C ILE A 47 6.42 2.51 -14.39
N ASP A 48 7.10 1.40 -14.42
CA ASP A 48 6.92 0.37 -15.44
C ASP A 48 5.93 -0.71 -14.99
N PHE A 49 5.95 -1.04 -13.71
CA PHE A 49 5.04 -1.99 -13.06
C PHE A 49 4.61 -1.44 -11.70
N LEU A 50 3.31 -1.48 -11.42
CA LEU A 50 2.79 -1.19 -10.09
C LEU A 50 1.83 -2.29 -9.69
N ALA A 51 1.95 -2.78 -8.47
CA ALA A 51 1.00 -3.73 -7.90
C ALA A 51 0.56 -3.26 -6.51
N ALA A 52 -0.70 -3.48 -6.17
CA ALA A 52 -1.23 -3.25 -4.83
C ALA A 52 -2.41 -4.18 -4.58
N ASP A 53 -2.42 -4.85 -3.43
CA ASP A 53 -3.58 -5.56 -2.93
C ASP A 53 -4.61 -4.57 -2.36
N ALA A 54 -5.89 -4.93 -2.43
CA ALA A 54 -7.00 -4.06 -2.03
C ALA A 54 -7.18 -3.89 -0.51
N HIS A 55 -6.73 -4.86 0.29
CA HIS A 55 -7.11 -5.01 1.71
C HIS A 55 -6.45 -4.03 2.70
N LYS A 56 -5.76 -2.98 2.20
CA LYS A 56 -5.16 -1.95 3.06
C LYS A 56 -5.77 -0.58 2.78
N TRP A 57 -4.98 0.32 2.21
CA TRP A 57 -5.38 1.71 1.98
C TRP A 57 -6.45 1.88 0.89
N LEU A 58 -6.64 0.88 0.03
CA LEU A 58 -7.74 0.84 -0.94
C LEU A 58 -9.09 0.46 -0.31
N LEU A 59 -9.13 0.01 0.95
CA LEU A 59 -10.35 -0.39 1.69
C LEU A 59 -11.15 -1.51 1.02
N GLY A 60 -10.56 -2.21 0.09
CA GLY A 60 -11.18 -3.33 -0.61
C GLY A 60 -10.98 -4.67 0.12
N PRO A 61 -11.60 -5.74 -0.36
CA PRO A 61 -11.49 -7.07 0.23
C PRO A 61 -10.13 -7.71 -0.05
N CYS A 62 -9.78 -8.73 0.75
CA CYS A 62 -8.67 -9.62 0.45
C CYS A 62 -8.89 -10.37 -0.88
N ALA A 63 -7.82 -10.84 -1.50
CA ALA A 63 -7.82 -11.57 -2.78
C ALA A 63 -8.39 -10.77 -3.96
N ALA A 64 -8.37 -9.46 -3.88
CA ALA A 64 -8.53 -8.52 -4.98
C ALA A 64 -7.39 -7.51 -4.95
N GLY A 65 -7.00 -6.99 -6.10
CA GLY A 65 -5.90 -6.03 -6.21
C GLY A 65 -5.79 -5.44 -7.59
N ILE A 66 -4.82 -4.58 -7.77
CA ILE A 66 -4.54 -3.87 -9.02
C ILE A 66 -3.11 -4.19 -9.46
N MET A 67 -2.94 -4.46 -10.75
CA MET A 67 -1.64 -4.53 -11.40
C MET A 67 -1.63 -3.60 -12.62
N TYR A 68 -0.68 -2.70 -12.64
CA TYR A 68 -0.38 -1.87 -13.80
C TYR A 68 0.89 -2.38 -14.48
N VAL A 69 0.84 -2.47 -15.81
CA VAL A 69 2.00 -2.76 -16.67
C VAL A 69 2.03 -1.70 -17.76
N ARG A 70 3.14 -0.98 -17.89
CA ARG A 70 3.35 0.01 -18.95
C ARG A 70 3.12 -0.64 -20.31
N ARG A 71 2.34 0.04 -21.17
CA ARG A 71 1.80 -0.54 -22.40
C ARG A 71 2.84 -1.13 -23.34
N ASP A 72 3.94 -0.43 -23.57
CA ASP A 72 5.02 -0.88 -24.47
C ASP A 72 5.81 -2.10 -23.93
N LEU A 73 5.62 -2.44 -22.66
CA LEU A 73 6.22 -3.63 -22.05
C LEU A 73 5.29 -4.85 -22.12
N GLN A 74 3.99 -4.67 -22.33
CA GLN A 74 3.04 -5.78 -22.27
C GLN A 74 3.35 -6.89 -23.27
N GLU A 75 3.78 -6.56 -24.49
CA GLU A 75 4.13 -7.56 -25.50
C GLU A 75 5.49 -8.22 -25.24
N ARG A 76 6.38 -7.55 -24.50
CA ARG A 76 7.70 -8.11 -24.12
C ARG A 76 7.60 -9.13 -22.99
N LEU A 77 6.51 -9.10 -22.23
CA LEU A 77 6.24 -10.04 -21.14
C LEU A 77 5.51 -11.25 -21.69
N ARG A 78 6.03 -12.43 -21.40
CA ARG A 78 5.36 -13.68 -21.71
C ARG A 78 4.67 -14.22 -20.46
N PRO A 79 3.32 -14.28 -20.43
CA PRO A 79 2.59 -14.94 -19.35
C PRO A 79 3.06 -16.40 -19.20
N THR A 80 3.26 -16.83 -17.96
CA THR A 80 3.68 -18.21 -17.65
C THR A 80 2.53 -19.13 -17.30
N VAL A 81 1.37 -18.53 -16.99
CA VAL A 81 0.10 -19.25 -16.74
C VAL A 81 -0.80 -19.03 -17.93
N HIS A 82 -1.32 -20.14 -18.49
CA HIS A 82 -2.23 -20.14 -19.63
C HIS A 82 -3.62 -20.54 -19.20
N GLY A 83 -4.62 -19.88 -19.75
CA GLY A 83 -6.00 -20.20 -19.50
C GLY A 83 -6.92 -19.56 -20.55
N TRP A 84 -8.19 -19.87 -20.47
CA TRP A 84 -9.18 -19.49 -21.48
C TRP A 84 -9.43 -17.98 -21.58
N HIS A 85 -9.03 -17.18 -20.57
CA HIS A 85 -9.15 -15.72 -20.61
C HIS A 85 -7.98 -15.05 -21.31
N ASN A 86 -6.74 -15.49 -21.08
CA ASN A 86 -5.56 -14.77 -21.57
C ASN A 86 -5.06 -15.26 -22.93
N VAL A 87 -5.50 -16.44 -23.39
CA VAL A 87 -5.20 -16.92 -24.74
C VAL A 87 -6.35 -16.57 -25.70
N ARG A 88 -6.01 -16.35 -26.97
CA ARG A 88 -7.00 -16.17 -28.02
C ARG A 88 -7.55 -17.56 -28.41
N CYS A 89 -8.78 -17.83 -28.04
CA CYS A 89 -9.48 -19.05 -28.36
C CYS A 89 -10.89 -18.70 -28.90
N PRO A 90 -10.99 -18.20 -30.15
CA PRO A 90 -12.25 -17.79 -30.74
C PRO A 90 -13.24 -18.96 -30.73
N ASN A 91 -14.45 -18.71 -30.22
CA ASN A 91 -15.53 -19.72 -30.13
C ASN A 91 -15.14 -20.98 -29.37
N PHE A 92 -14.15 -20.91 -28.48
CA PHE A 92 -13.60 -22.06 -27.73
C PHE A 92 -13.05 -23.18 -28.63
N VAL A 93 -12.66 -22.84 -29.86
CA VAL A 93 -12.04 -23.80 -30.79
C VAL A 93 -10.52 -23.82 -30.54
N ALA A 94 -9.97 -25.03 -30.39
CA ALA A 94 -8.54 -25.25 -30.23
C ALA A 94 -7.75 -24.64 -31.39
N GLN A 95 -6.64 -23.97 -31.04
CA GLN A 95 -5.75 -23.32 -31.99
C GLN A 95 -4.45 -24.14 -32.07
N GLU A 96 -3.81 -24.20 -33.25
CA GLU A 96 -2.52 -24.87 -33.44
C GLU A 96 -1.38 -24.17 -32.68
N GLN A 97 -1.51 -22.85 -32.47
CA GLN A 97 -0.53 -22.04 -31.75
C GLN A 97 -1.18 -21.23 -30.64
N ILE A 98 -0.48 -21.15 -29.51
CA ILE A 98 -0.91 -20.29 -28.40
C ILE A 98 -0.60 -18.84 -28.73
N ALA A 99 -1.64 -18.03 -28.89
CA ALA A 99 -1.54 -16.60 -29.05
C ALA A 99 -2.20 -15.90 -27.86
N PHE A 100 -1.48 -15.01 -27.19
CA PHE A 100 -2.03 -14.22 -26.11
C PHE A 100 -2.89 -13.05 -26.62
N ARG A 101 -3.77 -12.56 -25.76
CA ARG A 101 -4.47 -11.31 -25.99
C ARG A 101 -3.47 -10.15 -26.11
N LYS A 102 -3.85 -9.10 -26.84
CA LYS A 102 -3.01 -7.93 -27.04
C LYS A 102 -3.14 -6.86 -25.93
N ASP A 103 -4.19 -6.97 -25.14
CA ASP A 103 -4.50 -6.06 -24.03
C ASP A 103 -3.97 -6.61 -22.68
N SER A 104 -4.22 -5.90 -21.58
CA SER A 104 -3.82 -6.31 -20.23
C SER A 104 -4.45 -7.63 -19.77
N LEU A 105 -5.55 -8.06 -20.39
CA LEU A 105 -6.19 -9.35 -20.11
C LEU A 105 -5.28 -10.55 -20.44
N ARG A 106 -4.18 -10.33 -21.17
CA ARG A 106 -3.14 -11.36 -21.36
C ARG A 106 -2.51 -11.86 -20.07
N PHE A 107 -2.63 -11.09 -18.98
CA PHE A 107 -2.14 -11.45 -17.64
C PHE A 107 -3.21 -12.13 -16.77
N GLU A 108 -4.44 -12.26 -17.26
CA GLU A 108 -5.60 -12.81 -16.55
C GLU A 108 -5.95 -14.20 -17.12
N ALA A 109 -5.47 -15.26 -16.46
CA ALA A 109 -5.54 -16.60 -17.02
C ALA A 109 -6.94 -17.26 -16.96
N GLY A 110 -7.76 -16.88 -15.97
CA GLY A 110 -9.03 -17.56 -15.74
C GLY A 110 -10.11 -16.69 -15.11
N SER A 111 -11.09 -17.32 -14.51
CA SER A 111 -12.24 -16.65 -13.89
C SER A 111 -11.81 -15.74 -12.77
N TYR A 112 -12.45 -14.57 -12.70
CA TYR A 112 -12.18 -13.56 -11.70
C TYR A 112 -12.87 -13.86 -10.37
N ASN A 113 -12.29 -13.32 -9.30
CA ASN A 113 -12.98 -13.15 -8.03
C ASN A 113 -13.99 -12.00 -8.14
N PHE A 114 -15.17 -12.28 -8.73
CA PHE A 114 -16.19 -11.26 -9.00
C PHE A 114 -16.64 -10.53 -7.74
N LEU A 115 -16.80 -11.24 -6.60
CA LEU A 115 -17.18 -10.62 -5.33
C LEU A 115 -16.08 -9.67 -4.84
N GLY A 116 -14.83 -10.09 -4.92
CA GLY A 116 -13.69 -9.25 -4.56
C GLY A 116 -13.57 -8.02 -5.46
N LEU A 117 -13.77 -8.17 -6.77
CA LEU A 117 -13.72 -7.04 -7.71
C LEU A 117 -14.88 -6.07 -7.51
N ALA A 118 -16.11 -6.56 -7.24
CA ALA A 118 -17.24 -5.69 -6.92
C ALA A 118 -16.99 -4.87 -5.64
N GLY A 119 -16.45 -5.51 -4.58
CA GLY A 119 -16.07 -4.82 -3.36
C GLY A 119 -14.93 -3.82 -3.56
N LEU A 120 -13.92 -4.17 -4.36
CA LEU A 120 -12.84 -3.25 -4.70
C LEU A 120 -13.36 -2.04 -5.50
N ASN A 121 -14.28 -2.27 -6.47
CA ASN A 121 -14.87 -1.18 -7.24
C ASN A 121 -15.61 -0.19 -6.34
N ALA A 122 -16.49 -0.69 -5.45
CA ALA A 122 -17.22 0.16 -4.51
C ALA A 122 -16.27 0.94 -3.57
N ALA A 123 -15.19 0.30 -3.10
CA ALA A 123 -14.19 0.96 -2.28
C ALA A 123 -13.44 2.06 -3.04
N MET A 124 -13.09 1.81 -4.30
CA MET A 124 -12.44 2.83 -5.15
C MET A 124 -13.36 3.99 -5.46
N GLU A 125 -14.64 3.75 -5.74
CA GLU A 125 -15.65 4.80 -5.95
C GLU A 125 -15.74 5.72 -4.71
N LEU A 126 -15.82 5.14 -3.50
CA LEU A 126 -15.80 5.89 -2.24
C LEU A 126 -14.53 6.75 -2.10
N LEU A 127 -13.36 6.18 -2.34
CA LEU A 127 -12.09 6.92 -2.23
C LEU A 127 -12.00 8.08 -3.24
N LEU A 128 -12.49 7.86 -4.46
CA LEU A 128 -12.53 8.88 -5.51
C LEU A 128 -13.55 9.99 -5.21
N GLU A 129 -14.70 9.65 -4.64
CA GLU A 129 -15.71 10.62 -4.20
C GLU A 129 -15.16 11.55 -3.10
N ILE A 130 -14.44 10.99 -2.11
CA ILE A 130 -13.78 11.77 -1.05
C ILE A 130 -12.64 12.62 -1.64
N GLY A 131 -11.95 12.11 -2.64
CA GLY A 131 -10.76 12.69 -3.26
C GLY A 131 -9.47 12.28 -2.56
N ILE A 132 -8.52 11.73 -3.34
CA ILE A 132 -7.26 11.19 -2.78
C ILE A 132 -6.40 12.28 -2.16
N GLU A 133 -6.43 13.50 -2.67
CA GLU A 133 -5.76 14.67 -2.10
C GLU A 133 -6.31 15.04 -0.72
N ASN A 134 -7.62 14.99 -0.54
CA ASN A 134 -8.27 15.23 0.75
C ASN A 134 -7.90 14.15 1.76
N ILE A 135 -7.91 12.89 1.32
CA ILE A 135 -7.46 11.75 2.14
C ILE A 135 -6.02 11.94 2.58
N ALA A 136 -5.12 12.23 1.65
CA ALA A 136 -3.70 12.46 1.93
C ALA A 136 -3.50 13.63 2.90
N GLY A 137 -4.23 14.73 2.71
CA GLY A 137 -4.21 15.90 3.59
C GLY A 137 -4.60 15.53 5.02
N GLU A 138 -5.68 14.78 5.20
CA GLU A 138 -6.17 14.35 6.51
C GLU A 138 -5.20 13.37 7.21
N LEU A 139 -4.62 12.44 6.47
CA LEU A 139 -3.61 11.51 7.00
C LEU A 139 -2.36 12.25 7.50
N LEU A 140 -1.88 13.23 6.73
CA LEU A 140 -0.73 14.05 7.12
C LEU A 140 -1.07 15.01 8.27
N ARG A 141 -2.29 15.55 8.34
CA ARG A 141 -2.78 16.35 9.45
C ARG A 141 -2.73 15.55 10.76
N LYS A 142 -3.26 14.32 10.77
CA LYS A 142 -3.19 13.42 11.93
C LYS A 142 -1.75 13.17 12.34
N ARG A 143 -0.89 12.81 11.41
CA ARG A 143 0.53 12.60 11.70
C ARG A 143 1.20 13.81 12.32
N LYS A 144 0.88 15.02 11.84
CA LYS A 144 1.51 16.29 12.27
C LYS A 144 1.38 16.56 13.77
N TRP A 145 0.25 16.18 14.38
CA TRP A 145 0.08 16.35 15.82
C TRP A 145 0.38 15.06 16.61
N LEU A 146 0.14 13.89 16.03
CA LEU A 146 0.37 12.60 16.69
C LEU A 146 1.84 12.36 16.99
N VAL A 147 2.74 12.69 16.07
CA VAL A 147 4.19 12.50 16.26
C VAL A 147 4.71 13.31 17.45
N PRO A 148 4.52 14.63 17.54
CA PRO A 148 4.94 15.40 18.74
C PRO A 148 4.29 14.90 20.04
N ALA A 149 3.03 14.46 20.00
CA ALA A 149 2.35 13.92 21.18
C ALA A 149 3.00 12.62 21.70
N LEU A 150 3.46 11.76 20.80
CA LEU A 150 4.23 10.56 21.15
C LEU A 150 5.60 10.91 21.71
N GLU A 151 6.30 11.87 21.09
CA GLU A 151 7.61 12.34 21.55
C GLU A 151 7.53 12.98 22.94
N ALA A 152 6.49 13.76 23.23
CA ALA A 152 6.22 14.35 24.54
C ALA A 152 6.00 13.28 25.64
N LYS A 153 5.55 12.07 25.27
CA LYS A 153 5.45 10.93 26.18
C LYS A 153 6.75 10.10 26.27
N GLY A 154 7.85 10.58 25.68
CA GLY A 154 9.17 9.94 25.73
C GLY A 154 9.37 8.82 24.70
N TYR A 155 8.48 8.65 23.74
CA TYR A 155 8.66 7.69 22.67
C TYR A 155 9.54 8.24 21.55
N GLN A 156 10.36 7.38 20.97
CA GLN A 156 11.13 7.65 19.76
C GLN A 156 10.35 7.20 18.53
N VAL A 157 9.97 8.15 17.67
CA VAL A 157 9.22 7.89 16.45
C VAL A 157 10.17 7.62 15.29
N VAL A 158 9.93 6.54 14.55
CA VAL A 158 10.75 6.14 13.41
C VAL A 158 10.39 6.98 12.17
N GLY A 159 11.39 7.40 11.41
CA GLY A 159 11.19 8.11 10.15
C GLY A 159 10.65 9.53 10.28
N VAL A 160 10.80 10.18 11.44
CA VAL A 160 10.39 11.59 11.66
C VAL A 160 11.03 12.53 10.66
N ARG A 161 12.31 12.29 10.30
CA ARG A 161 13.08 13.12 9.35
C ARG A 161 12.92 12.70 7.90
N ALA A 162 12.00 11.78 7.58
CA ALA A 162 11.77 11.38 6.20
C ALA A 162 11.31 12.59 5.36
N PRO A 163 11.90 12.85 4.17
CA PRO A 163 11.51 13.98 3.32
C PRO A 163 10.05 13.89 2.87
N ARG A 164 9.55 12.67 2.74
CA ARG A 164 8.17 12.38 2.35
C ARG A 164 7.52 11.45 3.40
N PRO A 165 6.97 12.00 4.48
CA PRO A 165 6.29 11.19 5.49
C PRO A 165 4.97 10.61 4.92
N GLY A 166 4.65 9.38 5.32
CA GLY A 166 3.35 8.74 5.05
C GLY A 166 2.46 8.75 6.30
N ALA A 167 1.35 8.01 6.24
CA ALA A 167 0.39 7.92 7.34
C ALA A 167 0.85 6.98 8.48
N ILE A 168 1.69 6.02 8.18
CA ILE A 168 2.18 5.03 9.16
C ILE A 168 3.10 5.70 10.16
N VAL A 169 2.86 5.47 11.45
CA VAL A 169 3.67 5.96 12.57
C VAL A 169 4.10 4.77 13.41
N ALA A 170 5.40 4.49 13.47
CA ALA A 170 5.94 3.47 14.36
C ALA A 170 6.84 4.11 15.41
N PHE A 171 6.76 3.63 16.64
CA PHE A 171 7.49 4.19 17.75
C PHE A 171 7.94 3.11 18.74
N HIS A 172 8.94 3.42 19.52
CA HIS A 172 9.45 2.59 20.60
C HIS A 172 9.98 3.47 21.73
N ARG A 173 10.24 2.86 22.88
CA ARG A 173 11.00 3.47 23.98
C ARG A 173 11.95 2.39 24.53
N PRO A 174 13.24 2.71 24.75
CA PRO A 174 14.24 1.70 25.11
C PRO A 174 13.92 0.93 26.39
N ASP A 175 13.30 1.60 27.37
CA ASP A 175 12.94 1.08 28.69
C ASP A 175 11.51 0.53 28.77
N ALA A 176 10.75 0.54 27.67
CA ALA A 176 9.37 0.08 27.65
C ALA A 176 9.26 -1.35 27.10
N ASP A 177 8.43 -2.17 27.75
CA ASP A 177 7.98 -3.45 27.18
C ASP A 177 6.92 -3.20 26.12
N ILE A 178 7.36 -3.05 24.87
CA ILE A 178 6.49 -2.80 23.72
C ILE A 178 5.47 -3.92 23.48
N PRO A 179 5.81 -5.23 23.61
CA PRO A 179 4.82 -6.30 23.60
C PRO A 179 3.74 -6.17 24.67
N ALA A 180 4.09 -5.90 25.92
CA ALA A 180 3.10 -5.70 26.99
C ALA A 180 2.21 -4.49 26.72
N LEU A 181 2.77 -3.40 26.21
CA LEU A 181 2.02 -2.22 25.79
C LEU A 181 1.03 -2.56 24.66
N HIS A 182 1.46 -3.32 23.67
CA HIS A 182 0.59 -3.81 22.60
C HIS A 182 -0.60 -4.61 23.16
N GLN A 183 -0.33 -5.56 24.08
CA GLN A 183 -1.39 -6.35 24.73
C GLN A 183 -2.37 -5.47 25.54
N LYS A 184 -1.85 -4.47 26.28
CA LYS A 184 -2.67 -3.50 27.03
C LYS A 184 -3.63 -2.74 26.09
N LEU A 185 -3.13 -2.25 24.97
CA LEU A 185 -3.93 -1.53 23.98
C LEU A 185 -4.98 -2.44 23.34
N MET A 186 -4.61 -3.67 22.96
CA MET A 186 -5.54 -4.65 22.41
C MET A 186 -6.65 -5.00 23.40
N ALA A 187 -6.35 -5.19 24.69
CA ALA A 187 -7.33 -5.42 25.75
C ALA A 187 -8.29 -4.23 25.95
N ALA A 188 -7.83 -3.01 25.63
CA ALA A 188 -8.66 -1.79 25.63
C ALA A 188 -9.39 -1.54 24.30
N ASN A 189 -9.46 -2.52 23.38
CA ASN A 189 -10.03 -2.41 22.04
C ASN A 189 -9.34 -1.32 21.18
N VAL A 190 -8.05 -1.09 21.38
CA VAL A 190 -7.22 -0.23 20.51
C VAL A 190 -6.30 -1.12 19.67
N VAL A 191 -6.70 -1.37 18.44
CA VAL A 191 -5.99 -2.27 17.53
C VAL A 191 -4.74 -1.58 16.99
N THR A 192 -3.58 -2.17 17.28
CA THR A 192 -2.26 -1.70 16.84
C THR A 192 -1.47 -2.85 16.22
N SER A 193 -0.28 -2.58 15.70
CA SER A 193 0.59 -3.62 15.14
C SER A 193 1.93 -3.65 15.86
N LEU A 194 2.29 -4.79 16.43
CA LEU A 194 3.65 -5.04 16.89
C LEU A 194 4.55 -5.35 15.68
N ARG A 195 5.68 -4.65 15.55
CA ARG A 195 6.66 -4.85 14.48
C ARG A 195 8.06 -5.03 15.04
N VAL A 196 8.88 -5.78 14.31
CA VAL A 196 10.27 -6.04 14.67
C VAL A 196 11.14 -5.71 13.46
N ASP A 197 12.23 -4.97 13.65
CA ASP A 197 13.21 -4.74 12.60
C ASP A 197 14.24 -5.88 12.51
N ARG A 198 15.16 -5.78 11.54
CA ARG A 198 16.22 -6.79 11.35
C ARG A 198 17.19 -6.88 12.53
N GLY A 199 17.30 -5.81 13.33
CA GLY A 199 18.12 -5.78 14.54
C GLY A 199 17.42 -6.33 15.79
N GLY A 200 16.18 -6.82 15.65
CA GLY A 200 15.39 -7.35 16.78
C GLY A 200 14.67 -6.27 17.59
N ARG A 201 14.75 -4.99 17.23
CA ARG A 201 14.07 -3.90 17.93
C ARG A 201 12.57 -3.95 17.66
N ARG A 202 11.79 -3.85 18.73
CA ARG A 202 10.34 -3.90 18.70
C ARG A 202 9.73 -2.51 18.64
N TYR A 203 8.68 -2.36 17.83
CA TYR A 203 7.95 -1.11 17.61
C TYR A 203 6.46 -1.35 17.75
N LEU A 204 5.77 -0.40 18.33
CA LEU A 204 4.34 -0.27 18.17
C LEU A 204 4.05 0.58 16.94
N ARG A 205 3.25 0.07 16.01
CA ARG A 205 2.90 0.76 14.76
C ARG A 205 1.42 1.10 14.72
N LEU A 206 1.14 2.35 14.43
CA LEU A 206 -0.18 2.90 14.14
C LEU A 206 -0.31 3.11 12.63
N SER A 207 -1.49 2.84 12.11
CA SER A 207 -1.82 3.06 10.70
C SER A 207 -3.23 3.66 10.59
N PRO A 208 -3.46 4.88 11.15
CA PRO A 208 -4.76 5.52 11.10
C PRO A 208 -5.12 5.84 9.65
N HIS A 209 -6.34 5.54 9.26
CA HIS A 209 -6.90 5.94 7.98
C HIS A 209 -7.63 7.29 8.10
N PHE A 210 -8.15 7.85 7.00
CA PHE A 210 -8.86 9.13 7.02
C PHE A 210 -10.09 9.10 7.93
N TYR A 211 -10.79 7.97 8.02
CA TYR A 211 -12.00 7.79 8.82
C TYR A 211 -11.77 7.64 10.33
N ASN A 212 -10.53 7.36 10.77
CA ASN A 212 -10.24 7.38 12.20
C ASN A 212 -10.37 8.80 12.75
N THR A 213 -11.04 8.94 13.88
CA THR A 213 -11.24 10.24 14.54
C THR A 213 -10.06 10.65 15.39
N ASP A 214 -9.90 11.96 15.64
CA ASP A 214 -8.91 12.45 16.59
C ASP A 214 -9.17 11.94 18.02
N ALA A 215 -10.45 11.78 18.40
CA ALA A 215 -10.83 11.23 19.70
C ALA A 215 -10.30 9.79 19.90
N GLU A 216 -10.37 8.93 18.87
CA GLU A 216 -9.79 7.58 18.93
C GLU A 216 -8.27 7.61 19.13
N LEU A 217 -7.59 8.52 18.44
CA LEU A 217 -6.15 8.66 18.56
C LEU A 217 -5.74 9.27 19.93
N HIS A 218 -6.51 10.21 20.47
CA HIS A 218 -6.31 10.73 21.84
C HIS A 218 -6.53 9.64 22.88
N ARG A 219 -7.61 8.85 22.77
CA ARG A 219 -7.83 7.69 23.64
C ARG A 219 -6.66 6.71 23.62
N MET A 220 -6.09 6.44 22.46
CA MET A 220 -4.90 5.61 22.34
C MET A 220 -3.71 6.25 23.08
N LEU A 221 -3.49 7.56 22.91
CA LEU A 221 -2.41 8.28 23.63
C LEU A 221 -2.60 8.23 25.15
N ASP A 222 -3.82 8.33 25.65
CA ASP A 222 -4.10 8.29 27.10
C ASP A 222 -3.77 6.92 27.73
N LEU A 223 -3.76 5.87 26.93
CA LEU A 223 -3.39 4.52 27.33
C LEU A 223 -1.88 4.24 27.30
N LEU A 224 -1.08 5.11 26.66
CA LEU A 224 0.39 5.03 26.64
C LEU A 224 0.99 5.64 27.92
#